data_c1b0926d97a22c120987c576ea8349f6
#
_entry.id   c1b0926d97a22c120987c576ea8349f6
#
_cell.length_a   1.000
_cell.length_b   1.000
_cell.length_c   1.000
_cell.angle_alpha   90.00
_cell.angle_beta   90.00
_cell.angle_gamma   90.00
#
_symmetry.space_group_name_H-M   'P 1'
#
loop_
_entity.id
_entity.type
_entity.pdbx_description
1 polymer ?
#
loop_
_entity_poly.entity_id
_entity_poly.type
_entity_poly.pdbx_seq_one_letter_code
_entity_poly.pdbx_strand_id
1 'polypeptide(L)'
;MGTPASNRVSLLFCATPLFRTREFEGLMKPPNKGLFIALAIIGLWGLSLSIFLTLDVVRVSIALIPLGILWQTFLYTGLFITAHDAMHGAVCQAYPRVNNIIGIIAVRLYALFSYRKLLEKHWAHHRTPASDADPDFHDGEHSDFLAWYLRFMKEYLSWKQIIGMAAVFQIMEYVLGLPTLNLILFWVFPALLSTLQLFYFGTYLTHRTPEGGYDNPHHAQSNAYSTFWSFITCYHFGYHWEHHEYPYVPWWNLPEKRKVSEHSH
;
A
#
# COMPACT_ATOMS: atom_id res chain seq x y z
N MET A 1 5.07 58.75 -10.27
CA MET A 1 6.25 57.86 -10.16
C MET A 1 6.05 57.06 -8.88
N GLY A 2 5.54 55.88 -8.97
CA GLY A 2 5.28 54.97 -7.86
C GLY A 2 5.83 53.58 -8.23
N THR A 3 6.80 53.13 -7.47
CA THR A 3 7.46 51.84 -7.59
C THR A 3 6.49 50.70 -7.16
N PRO A 4 6.46 49.54 -7.84
CA PRO A 4 5.64 48.41 -7.42
C PRO A 4 6.32 47.66 -6.28
N ALA A 5 5.57 47.38 -5.22
CA ALA A 5 5.96 46.57 -4.10
C ALA A 5 6.09 45.11 -4.50
N SER A 6 7.24 44.54 -4.20
CA SER A 6 7.58 43.11 -4.35
C SER A 6 6.75 42.27 -3.35
N ASN A 7 5.79 41.50 -3.87
CA ASN A 7 5.12 40.46 -3.11
C ASN A 7 6.03 39.25 -2.95
N ARG A 8 6.74 39.17 -1.83
CA ARG A 8 7.31 37.91 -1.33
C ARG A 8 6.16 37.06 -0.78
N VAL A 9 5.79 36.02 -1.52
CA VAL A 9 4.92 34.96 -1.01
C VAL A 9 5.75 34.15 -0.02
N SER A 10 5.56 34.44 1.27
CA SER A 10 6.02 33.59 2.35
C SER A 10 5.26 32.29 2.32
N LEU A 11 5.92 31.19 2.00
CA LEU A 11 5.43 29.83 2.21
C LEU A 11 5.31 29.60 3.72
N LEU A 12 4.18 29.99 4.29
CA LEU A 12 3.72 29.55 5.59
C LEU A 12 3.33 28.07 5.45
N PHE A 13 4.20 27.20 5.96
CA PHE A 13 3.82 25.84 6.33
C PHE A 13 2.59 25.93 7.23
N CYS A 14 1.45 25.55 6.67
CA CYS A 14 0.20 25.42 7.42
C CYS A 14 0.41 24.27 8.41
N ALA A 15 0.70 24.62 9.67
CA ALA A 15 0.70 23.68 10.77
C ALA A 15 -0.74 23.20 10.94
N THR A 16 -0.98 21.92 10.63
CA THR A 16 -2.22 21.24 10.99
C THR A 16 -2.46 21.37 12.49
N PRO A 17 -3.70 21.69 12.93
CA PRO A 17 -3.99 21.82 14.35
C PRO A 17 -3.75 20.48 15.07
N LEU A 18 -2.90 20.54 16.08
CA LEU A 18 -2.72 19.50 17.08
C LEU A 18 -4.04 19.26 17.84
N PHE A 19 -4.93 18.42 17.33
CA PHE A 19 -5.96 17.80 18.13
C PHE A 19 -5.30 16.69 18.97
N ARG A 20 -4.66 17.11 20.04
CA ARG A 20 -4.14 16.23 21.09
C ARG A 20 -5.26 16.00 22.10
N THR A 21 -6.16 15.08 21.83
CA THR A 21 -7.10 14.62 22.85
C THR A 21 -6.43 13.53 23.71
N ARG A 22 -6.51 13.69 25.02
CA ARG A 22 -5.91 12.82 26.05
C ARG A 22 -6.41 11.35 26.06
N GLU A 23 -7.35 11.01 25.20
CA GLU A 23 -7.90 9.64 25.09
C GLU A 23 -6.96 8.64 24.36
N PHE A 24 -5.88 9.11 23.72
CA PHE A 24 -4.94 8.25 23.00
C PHE A 24 -3.78 7.71 23.86
N GLU A 25 -3.61 8.13 25.10
CA GLU A 25 -2.48 7.71 25.95
C GLU A 25 -2.54 6.25 26.42
N GLY A 26 -3.69 5.57 26.32
CA GLY A 26 -3.86 4.17 26.77
C GLY A 26 -3.52 3.09 25.75
N LEU A 27 -3.32 3.43 24.46
CA LEU A 27 -3.14 2.48 23.36
C LEU A 27 -1.72 2.43 22.77
N MET A 28 -0.79 3.19 23.31
CA MET A 28 0.60 3.16 22.85
C MET A 28 1.32 1.90 23.31
N LYS A 29 1.15 0.82 22.55
CA LYS A 29 2.08 -0.33 22.59
C LYS A 29 3.49 0.16 22.26
N PRO A 30 4.55 -0.52 22.80
CA PRO A 30 5.92 -0.04 22.71
C PRO A 30 6.29 0.38 21.28
N PRO A 31 7.02 1.50 21.09
CA PRO A 31 7.27 2.13 19.79
C PRO A 31 7.94 1.23 18.74
N ASN A 32 8.36 0.06 19.14
CA ASN A 32 9.12 -0.88 18.31
C ASN A 32 8.27 -1.95 17.58
N LYS A 33 6.98 -2.12 17.92
CA LYS A 33 6.17 -3.20 17.33
C LYS A 33 6.00 -3.03 15.82
N GLY A 34 5.65 -1.82 15.38
CA GLY A 34 5.46 -1.54 13.95
C GLY A 34 6.75 -1.67 13.15
N LEU A 35 7.86 -1.17 13.71
CA LEU A 35 9.17 -1.32 13.09
C LEU A 35 9.57 -2.81 13.00
N PHE A 36 9.33 -3.60 14.05
CA PHE A 36 9.62 -5.04 14.04
C PHE A 36 8.80 -5.76 12.97
N ILE A 37 7.49 -5.48 12.88
CA ILE A 37 6.61 -6.08 11.85
C ILE A 37 7.10 -5.70 10.44
N ALA A 38 7.43 -4.42 10.21
CA ALA A 38 7.94 -3.94 8.93
C ALA A 38 9.25 -4.65 8.54
N LEU A 39 10.19 -4.76 9.45
CA LEU A 39 11.47 -5.46 9.22
C LEU A 39 11.27 -6.96 9.01
N ALA A 40 10.32 -7.59 9.72
CA ALA A 40 9.98 -8.99 9.51
C ALA A 40 9.39 -9.22 8.10
N ILE A 41 8.47 -8.37 7.63
CA ILE A 41 7.91 -8.46 6.28
C ILE A 41 9.01 -8.28 5.22
N ILE A 42 9.83 -7.23 5.33
CA ILE A 42 10.93 -6.97 4.40
C ILE A 42 11.94 -8.13 4.40
N GLY A 43 12.31 -8.62 5.58
CA GLY A 43 13.25 -9.72 5.75
C GLY A 43 12.72 -11.04 5.17
N LEU A 44 11.46 -11.39 5.47
CA LEU A 44 10.81 -12.59 4.92
C LEU A 44 10.66 -12.50 3.39
N TRP A 45 10.28 -11.33 2.86
CA TRP A 45 10.22 -11.11 1.43
C TRP A 45 11.59 -11.32 0.77
N GLY A 46 12.64 -10.68 1.29
CA GLY A 46 13.98 -10.80 0.71
C GLY A 46 14.55 -12.21 0.83
N LEU A 47 14.38 -12.86 1.98
CA LEU A 47 14.84 -14.23 2.22
C LEU A 47 14.13 -15.22 1.30
N SER A 48 12.79 -15.20 1.24
CA SER A 48 12.03 -16.11 0.39
C SER A 48 12.30 -15.87 -1.09
N LEU A 49 12.41 -14.60 -1.52
CA LEU A 49 12.78 -14.28 -2.90
C LEU A 49 14.16 -14.83 -3.24
N SER A 50 15.17 -14.65 -2.38
CA SER A 50 16.53 -15.18 -2.59
C SER A 50 16.52 -16.70 -2.74
N ILE A 51 15.74 -17.41 -1.93
CA ILE A 51 15.58 -18.88 -2.02
C ILE A 51 14.91 -19.23 -3.36
N PHE A 52 13.80 -18.59 -3.70
CA PHE A 52 13.06 -18.93 -4.93
C PHE A 52 13.85 -18.62 -6.21
N LEU A 53 14.65 -17.56 -6.20
CA LEU A 53 15.45 -17.19 -7.37
C LEU A 53 16.62 -18.15 -7.63
N THR A 54 17.09 -18.87 -6.61
CA THR A 54 18.16 -19.87 -6.73
C THR A 54 17.65 -21.32 -6.78
N LEU A 55 16.34 -21.52 -6.67
CA LEU A 55 15.71 -22.83 -6.65
C LEU A 55 15.83 -23.51 -8.02
N ASP A 56 16.18 -24.80 -8.04
CA ASP A 56 16.06 -25.63 -9.25
C ASP A 56 14.59 -26.02 -9.47
N VAL A 57 13.84 -25.14 -10.16
CA VAL A 57 12.39 -25.28 -10.39
C VAL A 57 12.04 -26.59 -11.11
N VAL A 58 12.96 -27.14 -11.93
CA VAL A 58 12.71 -28.39 -12.68
C VAL A 58 12.62 -29.59 -11.74
N ARG A 59 13.29 -29.52 -10.58
CA ARG A 59 13.28 -30.59 -9.57
C ARG A 59 12.19 -30.45 -8.52
N VAL A 60 11.51 -29.33 -8.51
CA VAL A 60 10.41 -29.06 -7.55
C VAL A 60 9.11 -29.63 -8.11
N SER A 61 8.28 -30.22 -7.23
CA SER A 61 6.93 -30.64 -7.63
C SER A 61 6.15 -29.42 -8.17
N ILE A 62 5.58 -29.55 -9.36
CA ILE A 62 4.81 -28.49 -10.02
C ILE A 62 3.68 -27.97 -9.15
N ALA A 63 3.12 -28.79 -8.25
CA ALA A 63 2.08 -28.38 -7.30
C ALA A 63 2.57 -27.37 -6.23
N LEU A 64 3.87 -27.29 -5.96
CA LEU A 64 4.44 -26.35 -5.00
C LEU A 64 4.72 -24.97 -5.60
N ILE A 65 4.84 -24.86 -6.93
CA ILE A 65 5.12 -23.59 -7.61
C ILE A 65 4.02 -22.55 -7.35
N PRO A 66 2.71 -22.85 -7.51
CA PRO A 66 1.65 -21.92 -7.18
C PRO A 66 1.66 -21.45 -5.72
N LEU A 67 2.00 -22.34 -4.79
CA LEU A 67 2.10 -21.99 -3.37
C LEU A 67 3.25 -21.00 -3.12
N GLY A 68 4.39 -21.17 -3.78
CA GLY A 68 5.50 -20.23 -3.75
C GLY A 68 5.14 -18.87 -4.34
N ILE A 69 4.40 -18.86 -5.46
CA ILE A 69 3.88 -17.63 -6.09
C ILE A 69 2.93 -16.92 -5.16
N LEU A 70 1.94 -17.60 -4.57
CA LEU A 70 0.97 -17.01 -3.64
C LEU A 70 1.64 -16.48 -2.38
N TRP A 71 2.59 -17.22 -1.82
CA TRP A 71 3.40 -16.76 -0.70
C TRP A 71 4.15 -15.47 -1.02
N GLN A 72 4.83 -15.44 -2.15
CA GLN A 72 5.59 -14.27 -2.56
C GLN A 72 4.66 -13.08 -2.89
N THR A 73 3.48 -13.34 -3.47
CA THR A 73 2.43 -12.33 -3.70
C THR A 73 1.98 -11.72 -2.37
N PHE A 74 1.71 -12.54 -1.37
CA PHE A 74 1.32 -12.08 -0.03
C PHE A 74 2.41 -11.20 0.59
N LEU A 75 3.68 -11.57 0.47
CA LEU A 75 4.78 -10.75 0.98
C LEU A 75 4.99 -9.45 0.18
N TYR A 76 4.77 -9.46 -1.13
CA TYR A 76 4.74 -8.23 -1.94
C TYR A 76 3.64 -7.27 -1.47
N THR A 77 2.45 -7.80 -1.23
CA THR A 77 1.35 -7.02 -0.65
C THR A 77 1.76 -6.45 0.71
N GLY A 78 2.43 -7.24 1.55
CA GLY A 78 2.98 -6.78 2.83
C GLY A 78 4.00 -5.64 2.70
N LEU A 79 4.85 -5.64 1.65
CA LEU A 79 5.75 -4.50 1.37
C LEU A 79 4.94 -3.21 1.11
N PHE A 80 3.92 -3.30 0.27
CA PHE A 80 3.08 -2.13 -0.04
C PHE A 80 2.33 -1.64 1.21
N ILE A 81 1.71 -2.54 1.97
CA ILE A 81 1.00 -2.20 3.21
C ILE A 81 1.96 -1.61 4.27
N THR A 82 3.21 -2.09 4.35
CA THR A 82 4.25 -1.47 5.19
C THR A 82 4.52 -0.02 4.76
N ALA A 83 4.63 0.25 3.48
CA ALA A 83 4.83 1.59 2.97
C ALA A 83 3.61 2.48 3.17
N HIS A 84 2.41 1.93 3.00
CA HIS A 84 1.14 2.58 3.24
C HIS A 84 1.02 3.04 4.71
N ASP A 85 1.27 2.16 5.66
CA ASP A 85 1.30 2.54 7.09
C ASP A 85 2.38 3.59 7.39
N ALA A 86 3.52 3.53 6.68
CA ALA A 86 4.53 4.57 6.79
C ALA A 86 4.05 5.93 6.26
N MET A 87 3.17 5.98 5.25
CA MET A 87 2.55 7.21 4.76
C MET A 87 1.67 7.88 5.82
N HIS A 88 1.11 7.09 6.73
CA HIS A 88 0.34 7.56 7.90
C HIS A 88 1.19 7.76 9.16
N GLY A 89 2.50 7.54 9.10
CA GLY A 89 3.38 7.62 10.26
C GLY A 89 3.20 6.47 11.26
N ALA A 90 2.49 5.40 10.89
CA ALA A 90 2.07 4.34 11.80
C ALA A 90 3.13 3.25 12.05
N VAL A 91 4.16 3.13 11.22
CA VAL A 91 5.23 2.11 11.37
C VAL A 91 6.15 2.44 12.55
N CYS A 92 6.53 3.72 12.70
CA CYS A 92 7.42 4.14 13.79
C CYS A 92 7.12 5.58 14.20
N GLN A 93 6.05 5.76 14.99
CA GLN A 93 5.53 7.08 15.38
C GLN A 93 6.54 7.93 16.15
N ALA A 94 7.36 7.29 17.02
CA ALA A 94 8.36 7.98 17.84
C ALA A 94 9.54 8.54 17.00
N TYR A 95 9.81 7.98 15.82
CA TYR A 95 10.94 8.34 14.97
C TYR A 95 10.50 8.54 13.52
N PRO A 96 9.96 9.71 13.14
CA PRO A 96 9.43 9.98 11.78
C PRO A 96 10.44 9.75 10.65
N ARG A 97 11.73 10.00 10.91
CA ARG A 97 12.78 9.71 9.92
C ARG A 97 12.92 8.22 9.64
N VAL A 98 12.90 7.38 10.68
CA VAL A 98 12.95 5.92 10.56
C VAL A 98 11.69 5.42 9.84
N ASN A 99 10.52 5.91 10.23
CA ASN A 99 9.24 5.62 9.59
C ASN A 99 9.32 5.85 8.07
N ASN A 100 9.77 7.02 7.65
CA ASN A 100 9.88 7.36 6.23
C ASN A 100 10.94 6.53 5.48
N ILE A 101 12.07 6.22 6.13
CA ILE A 101 13.10 5.35 5.54
C ILE A 101 12.53 3.96 5.27
N ILE A 102 11.78 3.37 6.22
CA ILE A 102 11.11 2.08 6.02
C ILE A 102 10.13 2.15 4.85
N GLY A 103 9.30 3.19 4.76
CA GLY A 103 8.39 3.40 3.64
C GLY A 103 9.11 3.50 2.29
N ILE A 104 10.22 4.26 2.23
CA ILE A 104 11.06 4.37 1.02
C ILE A 104 11.63 3.01 0.62
N ILE A 105 12.20 2.26 1.55
CA ILE A 105 12.76 0.94 1.28
C ILE A 105 11.66 0.01 0.74
N ALA A 106 10.52 -0.05 1.41
CA ALA A 106 9.42 -0.94 1.05
C ALA A 106 8.91 -0.68 -0.38
N VAL A 107 8.65 0.57 -0.78
CA VAL A 107 8.17 0.87 -2.14
C VAL A 107 9.26 0.73 -3.21
N ARG A 108 10.53 0.92 -2.84
CA ARG A 108 11.65 0.67 -3.76
C ARG A 108 11.82 -0.82 -4.05
N LEU A 109 11.72 -1.66 -3.03
CA LEU A 109 11.76 -3.11 -3.16
C LEU A 109 10.53 -3.65 -3.89
N TYR A 110 9.36 -3.04 -3.69
CA TYR A 110 8.12 -3.44 -4.36
C TYR A 110 8.23 -3.32 -5.88
N ALA A 111 8.51 -2.15 -6.43
CA ALA A 111 8.68 -1.92 -7.86
C ALA A 111 9.27 -0.53 -8.16
N LEU A 112 10.31 -0.10 -7.47
CA LEU A 112 11.04 1.17 -7.66
C LEU A 112 10.15 2.42 -7.57
N PHE A 113 9.02 2.38 -6.87
CA PHE A 113 8.15 3.54 -6.71
C PHE A 113 8.84 4.71 -5.97
N SER A 114 8.36 5.91 -6.24
CA SER A 114 8.71 7.09 -5.46
C SER A 114 7.79 7.21 -4.25
N TYR A 115 8.31 7.01 -3.05
CA TYR A 115 7.56 7.15 -1.80
C TYR A 115 6.86 8.52 -1.70
N ARG A 116 7.55 9.60 -2.05
CA ARG A 116 6.97 10.95 -2.02
C ARG A 116 5.76 11.09 -2.93
N LYS A 117 5.83 10.58 -4.18
CA LYS A 117 4.69 10.65 -5.11
C LYS A 117 3.51 9.80 -4.65
N LEU A 118 3.79 8.61 -4.09
CA LEU A 118 2.74 7.77 -3.51
C LEU A 118 2.10 8.45 -2.31
N LEU A 119 2.88 9.05 -1.42
CA LEU A 119 2.40 9.81 -0.27
C LEU A 119 1.48 10.97 -0.69
N GLU A 120 1.87 11.74 -1.71
CA GLU A 120 1.09 12.87 -2.22
C GLU A 120 -0.27 12.38 -2.77
N LYS A 121 -0.28 11.29 -3.56
CA LYS A 121 -1.50 10.69 -4.13
C LYS A 121 -2.38 10.04 -3.06
N HIS A 122 -1.79 9.31 -2.15
CA HIS A 122 -2.51 8.68 -1.06
C HIS A 122 -3.25 9.69 -0.17
N TRP A 123 -2.62 10.82 0.17
CA TRP A 123 -3.30 11.89 0.88
C TRP A 123 -4.30 12.66 0.00
N ALA A 124 -4.14 12.70 -1.33
CA ALA A 124 -5.19 13.23 -2.23
C ALA A 124 -6.42 12.33 -2.17
N HIS A 125 -6.26 11.00 -2.24
CA HIS A 125 -7.32 10.02 -2.06
C HIS A 125 -8.06 10.19 -0.72
N HIS A 126 -7.36 10.28 0.41
CA HIS A 126 -7.99 10.50 1.72
C HIS A 126 -8.77 11.82 1.83
N ARG A 127 -8.33 12.88 1.14
CA ARG A 127 -9.02 14.19 1.18
C ARG A 127 -10.24 14.28 0.28
N THR A 128 -10.24 13.56 -0.81
CA THR A 128 -11.28 13.67 -1.86
C THR A 128 -11.70 12.31 -2.40
N PRO A 129 -12.05 11.34 -1.51
CA PRO A 129 -12.36 9.98 -1.93
C PRO A 129 -13.55 9.94 -2.89
N ALA A 130 -13.48 9.06 -3.88
CA ALA A 130 -14.50 8.84 -4.91
C ALA A 130 -14.92 10.13 -5.66
N SER A 131 -13.97 11.02 -5.94
CA SER A 131 -14.17 12.22 -6.74
C SER A 131 -13.25 12.26 -7.95
N ASP A 132 -13.45 13.22 -8.86
CA ASP A 132 -12.59 13.44 -10.04
C ASP A 132 -11.13 13.77 -9.64
N ALA A 133 -10.90 14.27 -8.44
CA ALA A 133 -9.58 14.58 -7.90
C ALA A 133 -8.91 13.38 -7.21
N ASP A 134 -9.62 12.27 -7.04
CA ASP A 134 -9.12 11.06 -6.43
C ASP A 134 -8.30 10.23 -7.43
N PRO A 135 -6.98 10.05 -7.23
CA PRO A 135 -6.15 9.26 -8.14
C PRO A 135 -6.49 7.76 -8.14
N ASP A 136 -7.21 7.27 -7.13
CA ASP A 136 -7.58 5.86 -6.98
C ASP A 136 -8.94 5.54 -7.58
N PHE A 137 -9.75 6.58 -7.90
CA PHE A 137 -11.11 6.39 -8.38
C PHE A 137 -11.19 6.26 -9.91
N HIS A 138 -12.28 5.70 -10.40
CA HIS A 138 -12.55 5.60 -11.85
C HIS A 138 -12.90 6.98 -12.45
N ASP A 139 -13.00 7.06 -13.77
CA ASP A 139 -13.23 8.31 -14.54
C ASP A 139 -14.68 8.80 -14.54
N GLY A 140 -15.56 8.17 -13.75
CA GLY A 140 -16.99 8.47 -13.75
C GLY A 140 -17.81 7.71 -14.78
N GLU A 141 -17.20 7.22 -15.86
CA GLU A 141 -17.88 6.50 -16.94
C GLU A 141 -17.60 5.00 -16.93
N HIS A 142 -16.36 4.59 -16.58
CA HIS A 142 -15.89 3.21 -16.67
C HIS A 142 -15.60 2.64 -15.26
N SER A 143 -16.66 2.24 -14.57
CA SER A 143 -16.58 1.70 -13.21
C SER A 143 -16.40 0.18 -13.15
N ASP A 144 -16.32 -0.50 -14.33
CA ASP A 144 -16.02 -1.93 -14.35
C ASP A 144 -14.60 -2.23 -13.89
N PHE A 145 -14.40 -3.43 -13.33
CA PHE A 145 -13.15 -3.82 -12.70
C PHE A 145 -11.93 -3.63 -13.59
N LEU A 146 -12.00 -4.05 -14.86
CA LEU A 146 -10.82 -4.04 -15.72
C LEU A 146 -10.44 -2.63 -16.16
N ALA A 147 -11.40 -1.82 -16.57
CA ALA A 147 -11.16 -0.45 -16.99
C ALA A 147 -10.65 0.40 -15.82
N TRP A 148 -11.24 0.25 -14.64
CA TRP A 148 -10.77 0.94 -13.45
C TRP A 148 -9.36 0.49 -13.02
N TYR A 149 -9.08 -0.82 -13.05
CA TYR A 149 -7.73 -1.31 -12.76
C TYR A 149 -6.67 -0.76 -13.74
N LEU A 150 -6.98 -0.74 -15.03
CA LEU A 150 -6.04 -0.20 -16.04
C LEU A 150 -5.81 1.30 -15.87
N ARG A 151 -6.87 2.07 -15.53
CA ARG A 151 -6.73 3.48 -15.16
C ARG A 151 -5.85 3.66 -13.92
N PHE A 152 -6.13 2.91 -12.84
CA PHE A 152 -5.33 2.91 -11.63
C PHE A 152 -3.86 2.61 -11.93
N MET A 153 -3.57 1.56 -12.70
CA MET A 153 -2.20 1.23 -13.09
C MET A 153 -1.54 2.35 -13.90
N LYS A 154 -2.24 2.97 -14.83
CA LYS A 154 -1.75 4.11 -15.64
C LYS A 154 -1.43 5.32 -14.75
N GLU A 155 -2.22 5.56 -13.71
CA GLU A 155 -2.03 6.67 -12.78
C GLU A 155 -0.75 6.51 -11.94
N TYR A 156 -0.41 5.27 -11.59
CA TYR A 156 0.72 4.99 -10.68
C TYR A 156 2.02 4.60 -11.38
N LEU A 157 1.96 3.97 -12.56
CA LEU A 157 3.15 3.54 -13.29
C LEU A 157 3.76 4.67 -14.11
N SER A 158 5.07 4.74 -14.12
CA SER A 158 5.85 5.66 -14.96
C SER A 158 6.81 4.90 -15.86
N TRP A 159 7.09 5.44 -17.07
CA TRP A 159 8.07 4.86 -17.99
C TRP A 159 9.46 4.69 -17.35
N LYS A 160 9.90 5.64 -16.50
CA LYS A 160 11.17 5.54 -15.78
C LYS A 160 11.21 4.34 -14.85
N GLN A 161 10.11 4.04 -14.21
CA GLN A 161 9.96 2.89 -13.33
C GLN A 161 9.99 1.58 -14.12
N ILE A 162 9.23 1.49 -15.22
CA ILE A 162 9.22 0.31 -16.10
C ILE A 162 10.61 0.04 -16.65
N ILE A 163 11.31 1.05 -17.16
CA ILE A 163 12.69 0.92 -17.65
C ILE A 163 13.63 0.50 -16.50
N GLY A 164 13.48 1.09 -15.32
CA GLY A 164 14.28 0.72 -14.15
C GLY A 164 14.07 -0.74 -13.73
N MET A 165 12.81 -1.20 -13.69
CA MET A 165 12.50 -2.60 -13.39
C MET A 165 13.05 -3.57 -14.44
N ALA A 166 12.94 -3.21 -15.74
CA ALA A 166 13.55 -3.97 -16.84
C ALA A 166 15.08 -4.03 -16.70
N ALA A 167 15.72 -2.93 -16.35
CA ALA A 167 17.17 -2.92 -16.12
C ALA A 167 17.58 -3.81 -14.94
N VAL A 168 16.83 -3.76 -13.82
CA VAL A 168 17.06 -4.65 -12.68
C VAL A 168 16.89 -6.12 -13.10
N PHE A 169 15.85 -6.44 -13.89
CA PHE A 169 15.65 -7.80 -14.42
C PHE A 169 16.88 -8.27 -15.21
N GLN A 170 17.37 -7.45 -16.15
CA GLN A 170 18.54 -7.77 -16.97
C GLN A 170 19.82 -7.95 -16.12
N ILE A 171 20.01 -7.12 -15.08
CA ILE A 171 21.13 -7.30 -14.16
C ILE A 171 21.01 -8.62 -13.41
N MET A 172 19.83 -8.96 -12.90
CA MET A 172 19.61 -10.21 -12.18
C MET A 172 19.84 -11.42 -13.08
N GLU A 173 19.41 -11.38 -14.33
CA GLU A 173 19.56 -12.46 -15.31
C GLU A 173 21.02 -12.59 -15.80
N TYR A 174 21.60 -11.52 -16.34
CA TYR A 174 22.88 -11.62 -17.05
C TYR A 174 24.11 -11.38 -16.17
N VAL A 175 23.99 -10.56 -15.11
CA VAL A 175 25.12 -10.29 -14.21
C VAL A 175 25.14 -11.26 -13.04
N LEU A 176 23.98 -11.54 -12.43
CA LEU A 176 23.90 -12.48 -11.30
C LEU A 176 23.65 -13.92 -11.74
N GLY A 177 23.38 -14.18 -13.03
CA GLY A 177 23.15 -15.51 -13.58
C GLY A 177 21.90 -16.22 -13.07
N LEU A 178 20.87 -15.44 -12.66
CA LEU A 178 19.64 -16.01 -12.14
C LEU A 178 18.75 -16.51 -13.28
N PRO A 179 18.08 -17.68 -13.13
CA PRO A 179 17.26 -18.26 -14.18
C PRO A 179 16.08 -17.35 -14.52
N THR A 180 15.86 -17.04 -15.81
CA THR A 180 14.74 -16.25 -16.34
C THR A 180 13.38 -16.74 -15.81
N LEU A 181 13.18 -18.08 -15.80
CA LEU A 181 11.94 -18.67 -15.33
C LEU A 181 11.66 -18.34 -13.85
N ASN A 182 12.69 -18.39 -12.99
CA ASN A 182 12.55 -18.06 -11.58
C ASN A 182 12.24 -16.57 -11.38
N LEU A 183 12.89 -15.69 -12.15
CA LEU A 183 12.61 -14.25 -12.15
C LEU A 183 11.16 -13.97 -12.53
N ILE A 184 10.64 -14.62 -13.56
CA ILE A 184 9.25 -14.48 -13.99
C ILE A 184 8.29 -15.01 -12.91
N LEU A 185 8.51 -16.24 -12.42
CA LEU A 185 7.58 -16.92 -11.51
C LEU A 185 7.54 -16.29 -10.11
N PHE A 186 8.70 -15.84 -9.58
CA PHE A 186 8.78 -15.47 -8.16
C PHE A 186 9.09 -13.99 -7.90
N TRP A 187 9.41 -13.20 -8.93
CA TRP A 187 9.63 -11.79 -8.80
C TRP A 187 8.61 -10.96 -9.60
N VAL A 188 8.48 -11.18 -10.91
CA VAL A 188 7.58 -10.39 -11.77
C VAL A 188 6.13 -10.74 -11.52
N PHE A 189 5.77 -12.02 -11.61
CA PHE A 189 4.38 -12.47 -11.52
C PHE A 189 3.75 -12.18 -10.15
N PRO A 190 4.43 -12.46 -9.00
CA PRO A 190 3.90 -12.08 -7.70
C PRO A 190 3.71 -10.58 -7.51
N ALA A 191 4.61 -9.74 -8.05
CA ALA A 191 4.46 -8.30 -7.99
C ALA A 191 3.18 -7.83 -8.72
N LEU A 192 2.92 -8.39 -9.93
CA LEU A 192 1.70 -8.10 -10.69
C LEU A 192 0.43 -8.63 -9.97
N LEU A 193 0.47 -9.83 -9.43
CA LEU A 193 -0.66 -10.37 -8.65
C LEU A 193 -0.94 -9.53 -7.40
N SER A 194 0.11 -9.01 -6.75
CA SER A 194 -0.04 -8.12 -5.61
C SER A 194 -0.73 -6.79 -6.00
N THR A 195 -0.48 -6.22 -7.18
CA THR A 195 -1.21 -5.03 -7.62
C THR A 195 -2.70 -5.31 -7.82
N LEU A 196 -3.04 -6.48 -8.38
CA LEU A 196 -4.43 -6.92 -8.52
C LEU A 196 -5.09 -7.14 -7.15
N GLN A 197 -4.37 -7.76 -6.21
CA GLN A 197 -4.84 -8.01 -4.84
C GLN A 197 -5.12 -6.70 -4.11
N LEU A 198 -4.18 -5.76 -4.13
CA LEU A 198 -4.33 -4.44 -3.50
C LEU A 198 -5.48 -3.65 -4.13
N PHE A 199 -5.55 -3.61 -5.45
CA PHE A 199 -6.63 -2.92 -6.14
C PHE A 199 -8.00 -3.54 -5.85
N TYR A 200 -8.12 -4.88 -5.92
CA TYR A 200 -9.40 -5.54 -5.71
C TYR A 200 -9.93 -5.37 -4.29
N PHE A 201 -9.10 -5.68 -3.28
CA PHE A 201 -9.53 -5.67 -1.88
C PHE A 201 -9.46 -4.31 -1.22
N GLY A 202 -8.56 -3.43 -1.65
CA GLY A 202 -8.31 -2.14 -1.02
C GLY A 202 -8.90 -0.94 -1.77
N THR A 203 -9.27 -1.08 -3.05
CA THR A 203 -9.84 0.00 -3.85
C THR A 203 -11.19 -0.37 -4.43
N TYR A 204 -11.25 -1.41 -5.28
CA TYR A 204 -12.46 -1.73 -6.03
C TYR A 204 -13.63 -2.13 -5.13
N LEU A 205 -13.45 -3.10 -4.23
CA LEU A 205 -14.53 -3.52 -3.33
C LEU A 205 -14.93 -2.46 -2.32
N THR A 206 -13.99 -1.60 -1.95
CA THR A 206 -14.16 -0.66 -0.84
C THR A 206 -14.64 0.72 -1.26
N HIS A 207 -14.42 1.11 -2.53
CA HIS A 207 -14.84 2.40 -3.09
C HIS A 207 -15.84 2.31 -4.24
N ARG A 208 -16.31 1.13 -4.61
CA ARG A 208 -17.41 1.04 -5.59
C ARG A 208 -18.67 1.66 -5.02
N THR A 209 -19.36 2.46 -5.81
CA THR A 209 -20.58 3.13 -5.41
C THR A 209 -21.66 2.11 -5.03
N PRO A 210 -22.22 2.16 -3.79
CA PRO A 210 -23.31 1.28 -3.39
C PRO A 210 -24.61 1.60 -4.12
N GLU A 211 -25.55 0.66 -4.13
CA GLU A 211 -26.94 0.94 -4.49
C GLU A 211 -27.51 1.98 -3.51
N GLY A 212 -27.93 3.14 -4.00
CA GLY A 212 -28.41 4.25 -3.17
C GLY A 212 -27.36 5.32 -2.84
N GLY A 213 -26.12 5.16 -3.28
CA GLY A 213 -25.03 6.13 -3.06
C GLY A 213 -24.26 5.86 -1.76
N TYR A 214 -23.30 6.74 -1.47
CA TYR A 214 -22.50 6.64 -0.24
C TYR A 214 -23.26 7.27 0.93
N ASP A 215 -23.18 6.65 2.10
CA ASP A 215 -23.81 7.07 3.35
C ASP A 215 -22.81 7.67 4.37
N ASN A 216 -21.54 7.78 3.98
CA ASN A 216 -20.49 8.27 4.85
C ASN A 216 -19.53 9.24 4.11
N PRO A 217 -18.83 10.14 4.84
CA PRO A 217 -17.98 11.16 4.24
C PRO A 217 -16.71 10.60 3.59
N HIS A 218 -16.33 9.37 3.89
CA HIS A 218 -15.15 8.73 3.32
C HIS A 218 -15.42 8.05 1.98
N HIS A 219 -16.70 7.97 1.56
CA HIS A 219 -17.10 7.21 0.39
C HIS A 219 -16.43 5.83 0.33
N ALA A 220 -16.31 5.19 1.48
CA ALA A 220 -15.62 3.93 1.67
C ALA A 220 -16.50 2.92 2.41
N GLN A 221 -16.29 1.65 2.10
CA GLN A 221 -16.94 0.52 2.76
C GLN A 221 -15.86 -0.43 3.29
N SER A 222 -16.22 -1.22 4.29
CA SER A 222 -15.38 -2.32 4.74
C SER A 222 -15.93 -3.65 4.27
N ASN A 223 -15.04 -4.54 3.83
CA ASN A 223 -15.40 -5.89 3.45
C ASN A 223 -15.92 -6.68 4.66
N ALA A 224 -17.02 -7.41 4.49
CA ALA A 224 -17.63 -8.23 5.54
C ALA A 224 -16.87 -9.56 5.76
N TYR A 225 -15.54 -9.51 5.82
CA TYR A 225 -14.69 -10.68 6.05
C TYR A 225 -14.37 -10.83 7.53
N SER A 226 -14.27 -12.10 7.98
CA SER A 226 -13.71 -12.36 9.31
C SER A 226 -12.26 -11.87 9.40
N THR A 227 -11.77 -11.64 10.63
CA THR A 227 -10.38 -11.19 10.87
C THR A 227 -9.35 -12.07 10.13
N PHE A 228 -9.55 -13.39 10.11
CA PHE A 228 -8.64 -14.30 9.40
C PHE A 228 -8.63 -14.03 7.89
N TRP A 229 -9.80 -14.00 7.25
CA TRP A 229 -9.89 -13.76 5.81
C TRP A 229 -9.46 -12.35 5.41
N SER A 230 -9.80 -11.35 6.22
CA SER A 230 -9.34 -9.97 6.01
C SER A 230 -7.82 -9.87 6.04
N PHE A 231 -7.13 -10.62 6.93
CA PHE A 231 -5.67 -10.67 6.95
C PHE A 231 -5.09 -11.36 5.73
N ILE A 232 -5.54 -12.57 5.42
CA ILE A 232 -4.99 -13.38 4.31
C ILE A 232 -5.24 -12.73 2.95
N THR A 233 -6.39 -12.07 2.78
CA THR A 233 -6.70 -11.42 1.50
C THR A 233 -5.91 -10.16 1.26
N CYS A 234 -5.63 -9.32 2.27
CA CYS A 234 -4.89 -8.08 2.06
C CYS A 234 -4.48 -7.37 3.37
N TYR A 235 -3.92 -8.04 4.38
CA TYR A 235 -3.43 -7.41 5.62
C TYR A 235 -4.46 -6.47 6.27
N HIS A 236 -5.73 -6.86 6.34
CA HIS A 236 -6.85 -6.05 6.82
C HIS A 236 -7.12 -4.75 6.03
N PHE A 237 -6.48 -4.54 4.88
CA PHE A 237 -6.70 -3.34 4.07
C PHE A 237 -8.15 -3.23 3.56
N GLY A 238 -8.87 -4.33 3.50
CA GLY A 238 -10.30 -4.35 3.21
C GLY A 238 -11.20 -3.85 4.34
N TYR A 239 -10.68 -3.57 5.54
CA TYR A 239 -11.35 -2.78 6.58
C TYR A 239 -11.11 -1.28 6.31
N HIS A 240 -11.56 -0.84 5.16
CA HIS A 240 -11.13 0.40 4.55
C HIS A 240 -11.85 1.63 5.09
N TRP A 241 -13.12 1.48 5.48
CA TRP A 241 -13.84 2.54 6.19
C TRP A 241 -13.14 2.87 7.52
N GLU A 242 -12.78 1.85 8.29
CA GLU A 242 -12.04 2.02 9.55
C GLU A 242 -10.65 2.63 9.32
N HIS A 243 -10.01 2.30 8.19
CA HIS A 243 -8.75 2.92 7.81
C HIS A 243 -8.91 4.42 7.51
N HIS A 244 -9.95 4.83 6.77
CA HIS A 244 -10.23 6.24 6.49
C HIS A 244 -10.61 7.02 7.73
N GLU A 245 -11.41 6.44 8.63
CA GLU A 245 -11.82 7.06 9.90
C GLU A 245 -10.67 7.18 10.89
N TYR A 246 -9.76 6.18 10.91
CA TYR A 246 -8.62 6.14 11.82
C TYR A 246 -7.29 5.96 11.07
N PRO A 247 -6.86 6.91 10.22
CA PRO A 247 -5.75 6.72 9.30
C PRO A 247 -4.39 6.46 9.98
N TYR A 248 -4.23 6.86 11.24
CA TYR A 248 -3.00 6.63 12.02
C TYR A 248 -2.98 5.28 12.76
N VAL A 249 -4.04 4.48 12.62
CA VAL A 249 -4.11 3.13 13.18
C VAL A 249 -3.46 2.16 12.20
N PRO A 250 -2.41 1.43 12.61
CA PRO A 250 -1.73 0.50 11.71
C PRO A 250 -2.62 -0.71 11.39
N TRP A 251 -2.37 -1.33 10.24
CA TRP A 251 -3.19 -2.40 9.68
C TRP A 251 -3.50 -3.54 10.69
N TRP A 252 -2.57 -3.92 11.55
CA TRP A 252 -2.76 -4.99 12.55
C TRP A 252 -3.70 -4.64 13.70
N ASN A 253 -4.06 -3.37 13.86
CA ASN A 253 -5.01 -2.90 14.86
C ASN A 253 -6.38 -2.53 14.26
N LEU A 254 -6.55 -2.55 12.92
CA LEU A 254 -7.84 -2.30 12.27
C LEU A 254 -8.96 -3.27 12.71
N PRO A 255 -8.68 -4.58 12.98
CA PRO A 255 -9.72 -5.48 13.50
C PRO A 255 -10.33 -5.05 14.84
N GLU A 256 -9.55 -4.37 15.68
CA GLU A 256 -10.05 -3.82 16.96
C GLU A 256 -11.01 -2.64 16.69
N LYS A 257 -10.70 -1.79 15.70
CA LYS A 257 -11.57 -0.68 15.28
C LYS A 257 -12.85 -1.18 14.63
N ARG A 258 -12.76 -2.21 13.79
CA ARG A 258 -13.92 -2.86 13.17
C ARG A 258 -14.94 -3.33 14.20
N LYS A 259 -14.49 -3.99 15.28
CA LYS A 259 -15.38 -4.44 16.36
C LYS A 259 -16.10 -3.30 17.06
N VAL A 260 -15.44 -2.15 17.23
CA VAL A 260 -16.06 -0.98 17.86
C VAL A 260 -17.13 -0.38 16.95
N SER A 261 -16.85 -0.24 15.65
CA SER A 261 -17.82 0.30 14.69
C SER A 261 -19.07 -0.57 14.54
N GLU A 262 -18.92 -1.90 14.54
CA GLU A 262 -20.06 -2.86 14.46
C GLU A 262 -20.98 -2.83 15.69
N HIS A 263 -20.50 -2.37 16.84
CA HIS A 263 -21.32 -2.23 18.06
C HIS A 263 -21.98 -0.85 18.19
N SER A 264 -21.65 0.08 17.30
CA SER A 264 -22.13 1.48 17.36
C SER A 264 -23.28 1.74 16.38
N HIS A 265 -23.63 0.77 15.55
CA HIS A 265 -24.74 0.73 14.61
C HIS A 265 -25.71 -0.39 14.95
#